data_af2aaebb2eea3b20f2ab16657e4b1008
#
_entry.id   af2aaebb2eea3b20f2ab16657e4b1008
#
_cell.length_a   1.000
_cell.length_b   1.000
_cell.length_c   1.000
_cell.angle_alpha   90.00
_cell.angle_beta   90.00
_cell.angle_gamma   90.00
#
_symmetry.space_group_name_H-M   'P 1'
#
loop_
_entity.id
_entity.type
_entity.pdbx_description
1 polymer ?
#
loop_
_entity_poly.entity_id
_entity_poly.type
_entity_poly.pdbx_seq_one_letter_code
_entity_poly.pdbx_strand_id
1 'polypeptide(L)'
;MKIKRTLKWSALAIILLLFAWFQFAYWTSTNDCGRSIPAAAERMKAIRFCEYGSPDVLKLEEIEKPVPNDNQVLIKVRTASLNFIDPGLMRGPIPLRLMTGLRKPKKARFGNDLAGQVEAVGKNVTKFKPGDEVFGVGRLTLAEYACASERGLVIKPANVTFEQAGCVAWAGFTALQGLQTGKIAAGQKVLINGASGGVGTFAVQIAKAFGAEVTAVCNTGKVDLARSIGADHVIDYTKEDFTRSEQRYDLIFDNVCNHSRAERSRILTPNGICVLAGIGGAGQHEGQLARIGGNIKAFLASRFSRQKFQMYGTTTKQEDLVVLRDLMAAGKVTPVIDRTYKLSETAEAMRYFEEGHARGKVVITVEQNEQASIGQ
;
A
#
# COMPACT_ATOMS: atom_id res chain seq x y z
N MET A 1 -37.14 15.69 -36.92
CA MET A 1 -37.57 16.11 -35.55
C MET A 1 -37.90 14.93 -34.61
N LYS A 2 -38.55 13.85 -35.09
CA LYS A 2 -38.90 12.67 -34.24
C LYS A 2 -37.71 11.93 -33.65
N ILE A 3 -36.62 11.72 -34.40
CA ILE A 3 -35.40 10.96 -33.93
C ILE A 3 -34.69 11.65 -32.75
N LYS A 4 -34.61 12.99 -32.76
CA LYS A 4 -34.00 13.73 -31.64
C LYS A 4 -34.83 13.67 -30.35
N ARG A 5 -36.14 13.47 -30.49
CA ARG A 5 -37.06 13.37 -29.35
C ARG A 5 -37.00 11.97 -28.73
N THR A 6 -36.96 10.91 -29.55
CA THR A 6 -36.78 9.54 -29.06
C THR A 6 -35.44 9.36 -28.37
N LEU A 7 -34.34 9.92 -28.90
CA LEU A 7 -32.99 9.86 -28.26
C LEU A 7 -32.97 10.53 -26.88
N LYS A 8 -33.68 11.69 -26.74
CA LYS A 8 -33.81 12.37 -25.43
C LYS A 8 -34.58 11.54 -24.41
N TRP A 9 -35.68 10.90 -24.83
CA TRP A 9 -36.46 10.04 -23.93
C TRP A 9 -35.74 8.76 -23.54
N SER A 10 -34.99 8.16 -24.47
CA SER A 10 -34.12 7.00 -24.16
C SER A 10 -33.00 7.37 -23.18
N ALA A 11 -32.36 8.53 -23.36
CA ALA A 11 -31.36 9.02 -22.44
C ALA A 11 -31.92 9.29 -21.03
N LEU A 12 -33.11 9.91 -20.95
CA LEU A 12 -33.79 10.16 -19.68
C LEU A 12 -34.18 8.86 -18.98
N ALA A 13 -34.68 7.87 -19.71
CA ALA A 13 -35.02 6.55 -19.16
C ALA A 13 -33.79 5.84 -18.60
N ILE A 14 -32.66 5.90 -19.30
CA ILE A 14 -31.38 5.34 -18.83
C ILE A 14 -30.94 6.03 -17.55
N ILE A 15 -31.02 7.36 -17.49
CA ILE A 15 -30.65 8.13 -16.29
C ILE A 15 -31.53 7.74 -15.10
N LEU A 16 -32.83 7.61 -15.31
CA LEU A 16 -33.78 7.20 -14.27
C LEU A 16 -33.55 5.78 -13.78
N LEU A 17 -33.23 4.84 -14.69
CA LEU A 17 -32.87 3.47 -14.34
C LEU A 17 -31.56 3.41 -13.56
N LEU A 18 -30.54 4.17 -13.96
CA LEU A 18 -29.27 4.27 -13.24
C LEU A 18 -29.48 4.89 -11.85
N PHE A 19 -30.31 5.90 -11.73
CA PHE A 19 -30.66 6.51 -10.47
C PHE A 19 -31.42 5.54 -9.55
N ALA A 20 -32.43 4.83 -10.07
CA ALA A 20 -33.18 3.81 -9.33
C ALA A 20 -32.25 2.66 -8.87
N TRP A 21 -31.36 2.19 -9.76
CA TRP A 21 -30.35 1.19 -9.42
C TRP A 21 -29.40 1.69 -8.33
N PHE A 22 -28.93 2.95 -8.44
CA PHE A 22 -28.07 3.56 -7.45
C PHE A 22 -28.77 3.67 -6.10
N GLN A 23 -30.01 4.11 -6.06
CA GLN A 23 -30.83 4.17 -4.84
C GLN A 23 -31.01 2.77 -4.24
N PHE A 24 -31.37 1.78 -5.04
CA PHE A 24 -31.50 0.40 -4.59
C PHE A 24 -30.19 -0.13 -4.01
N ALA A 25 -29.07 0.03 -4.75
CA ALA A 25 -27.76 -0.39 -4.29
C ALA A 25 -27.29 0.34 -3.02
N TYR A 26 -27.65 1.63 -2.88
CA TYR A 26 -27.36 2.42 -1.69
C TYR A 26 -28.10 1.89 -0.45
N TRP A 27 -29.41 1.64 -0.57
CA TRP A 27 -30.24 1.20 0.56
C TRP A 27 -30.02 -0.27 0.91
N THR A 28 -29.64 -1.12 -0.03
CA THR A 28 -29.31 -2.53 0.20
C THR A 28 -27.86 -2.77 0.62
N SER A 29 -27.04 -1.71 0.67
CA SER A 29 -25.64 -1.82 1.10
C SER A 29 -25.56 -2.21 2.58
N THR A 30 -25.21 -3.46 2.84
CA THR A 30 -25.00 -4.04 4.18
C THR A 30 -23.53 -4.40 4.38
N ASN A 31 -23.12 -4.57 5.63
CA ASN A 31 -21.79 -5.06 6.00
C ASN A 31 -21.92 -6.23 7.00
N ASP A 32 -20.78 -6.77 7.40
CA ASP A 32 -20.67 -7.84 8.39
C ASP A 32 -20.74 -7.34 9.86
N CYS A 33 -20.97 -6.03 10.06
CA CYS A 33 -21.19 -5.47 11.39
C CYS A 33 -22.53 -5.93 11.96
N GLY A 34 -22.53 -6.25 13.24
CA GLY A 34 -23.73 -6.72 13.92
C GLY A 34 -24.04 -8.21 13.72
N ARG A 35 -23.20 -8.97 13.03
CA ARG A 35 -23.29 -10.43 13.08
C ARG A 35 -22.96 -10.91 14.49
N SER A 36 -23.86 -11.70 15.07
CA SER A 36 -23.59 -12.40 16.32
C SER A 36 -22.49 -13.44 16.11
N ILE A 37 -21.54 -13.51 17.03
CA ILE A 37 -20.52 -14.57 17.02
C ILE A 37 -21.21 -15.83 17.59
N PRO A 38 -21.18 -16.97 16.88
CA PRO A 38 -21.71 -18.22 17.42
C PRO A 38 -21.09 -18.55 18.76
N ALA A 39 -21.87 -19.10 19.69
CA ALA A 39 -21.39 -19.40 21.03
C ALA A 39 -20.20 -20.36 21.09
N ALA A 40 -20.13 -21.28 20.13
CA ALA A 40 -19.04 -22.25 19.99
C ALA A 40 -17.83 -21.75 19.17
N ALA A 41 -17.89 -20.53 18.59
CA ALA A 41 -16.79 -20.02 17.77
C ALA A 41 -15.70 -19.40 18.64
N GLU A 42 -14.44 -19.68 18.29
CA GLU A 42 -13.29 -18.98 18.88
C GLU A 42 -13.33 -17.48 18.51
N ARG A 43 -12.96 -16.65 19.47
CA ARG A 43 -12.98 -15.19 19.34
C ARG A 43 -11.57 -14.63 19.20
N MET A 44 -11.47 -13.51 18.51
CA MET A 44 -10.25 -12.73 18.41
C MET A 44 -10.55 -11.23 18.41
N LYS A 45 -9.57 -10.43 18.77
CA LYS A 45 -9.64 -8.96 18.66
C LYS A 45 -9.23 -8.52 17.25
N ALA A 46 -9.96 -7.55 16.69
CA ALA A 46 -9.66 -6.95 15.40
C ALA A 46 -10.13 -5.50 15.34
N ILE A 47 -9.51 -4.71 14.49
CA ILE A 47 -9.99 -3.37 14.15
C ILE A 47 -11.13 -3.49 13.15
N ARG A 48 -12.25 -2.85 13.46
CA ARG A 48 -13.43 -2.76 12.61
C ARG A 48 -13.85 -1.32 12.38
N PHE A 49 -14.53 -1.09 11.26
CA PHE A 49 -15.21 0.18 10.95
C PHE A 49 -16.51 -0.12 10.21
N CYS A 50 -17.62 0.18 10.84
CA CYS A 50 -18.96 -0.17 10.34
C CYS A 50 -19.58 0.90 9.45
N GLU A 51 -18.94 2.05 9.36
CA GLU A 51 -19.31 3.18 8.53
C GLU A 51 -18.05 3.88 8.00
N TYR A 52 -18.21 4.64 6.94
CA TYR A 52 -17.15 5.49 6.43
C TYR A 52 -17.03 6.74 7.28
N GLY A 53 -15.80 7.18 7.56
CA GLY A 53 -15.59 8.37 8.38
C GLY A 53 -14.14 8.72 8.68
N SER A 54 -13.96 9.52 9.74
CA SER A 54 -12.66 9.84 10.33
C SER A 54 -12.07 8.61 11.03
N PRO A 55 -10.81 8.66 11.48
CA PRO A 55 -10.21 7.56 12.28
C PRO A 55 -11.04 7.14 13.52
N ASP A 56 -11.98 7.98 13.97
CA ASP A 56 -12.87 7.67 15.11
C ASP A 56 -13.84 6.51 14.84
N VAL A 57 -14.05 6.14 13.56
CA VAL A 57 -14.87 4.98 13.19
C VAL A 57 -14.15 3.64 13.44
N LEU A 58 -12.82 3.68 13.66
CA LEU A 58 -12.02 2.49 13.95
C LEU A 58 -12.23 2.05 15.39
N LYS A 59 -12.71 0.83 15.59
CA LYS A 59 -12.98 0.25 16.91
C LYS A 59 -12.27 -1.08 17.03
N LEU A 60 -11.67 -1.32 18.21
CA LEU A 60 -11.19 -2.64 18.57
C LEU A 60 -12.39 -3.45 19.08
N GLU A 61 -12.72 -4.52 18.39
CA GLU A 61 -13.87 -5.37 18.70
C GLU A 61 -13.49 -6.85 18.71
N GLU A 62 -14.24 -7.65 19.47
CA GLU A 62 -14.18 -9.11 19.34
C GLU A 62 -14.97 -9.56 18.14
N ILE A 63 -14.36 -10.45 17.36
CA ILE A 63 -14.95 -11.09 16.18
C ILE A 63 -14.63 -12.58 16.19
N GLU A 64 -15.28 -13.33 15.32
CA GLU A 64 -14.96 -14.73 15.10
C GLU A 64 -13.56 -14.89 14.52
N LYS A 65 -12.74 -15.78 15.11
CA LYS A 65 -11.43 -16.17 14.60
C LYS A 65 -11.61 -16.87 13.24
N PRO A 66 -10.90 -16.48 12.18
CA PRO A 66 -11.10 -17.07 10.87
C PRO A 66 -10.56 -18.50 10.83
N VAL A 67 -11.24 -19.35 10.10
CA VAL A 67 -10.78 -20.71 9.77
C VAL A 67 -10.16 -20.69 8.36
N PRO A 68 -8.93 -21.17 8.17
CA PRO A 68 -8.31 -21.21 6.85
C PRO A 68 -9.03 -22.21 5.95
N ASN A 69 -9.27 -21.84 4.69
CA ASN A 69 -9.72 -22.81 3.70
C ASN A 69 -8.55 -23.69 3.22
N ASP A 70 -8.85 -24.66 2.36
CA ASP A 70 -7.89 -25.67 1.88
C ASP A 70 -6.56 -25.10 1.34
N ASN A 71 -6.55 -23.85 0.84
CA ASN A 71 -5.39 -23.22 0.20
C ASN A 71 -4.85 -22.02 1.01
N GLN A 72 -5.24 -21.89 2.26
CA GLN A 72 -4.86 -20.76 3.10
C GLN A 72 -4.02 -21.19 4.31
N VAL A 73 -3.23 -20.25 4.78
CA VAL A 73 -2.47 -20.31 6.01
C VAL A 73 -3.13 -19.37 7.01
N LEU A 74 -3.43 -19.85 8.21
CA LEU A 74 -3.85 -19.04 9.34
C LEU A 74 -2.59 -18.58 10.08
N ILE A 75 -2.46 -17.28 10.25
CA ILE A 75 -1.31 -16.64 10.88
C ILE A 75 -1.77 -15.99 12.18
N LYS A 76 -1.09 -16.29 13.27
CA LYS A 76 -1.11 -15.53 14.50
C LYS A 76 -0.28 -14.27 14.28
N VAL A 77 -0.94 -13.14 14.04
CA VAL A 77 -0.30 -11.89 13.67
C VAL A 77 0.48 -11.31 14.84
N ARG A 78 1.73 -10.97 14.62
CA ARG A 78 2.58 -10.22 15.54
C ARG A 78 2.63 -8.75 15.18
N THR A 79 2.63 -8.48 13.87
CA THR A 79 2.79 -7.13 13.34
C THR A 79 2.04 -6.98 12.02
N ALA A 80 1.42 -5.83 11.86
CA ALA A 80 0.83 -5.34 10.62
C ALA A 80 1.32 -3.91 10.36
N SER A 81 0.95 -3.30 9.24
CA SER A 81 1.31 -1.91 8.97
C SER A 81 0.26 -1.17 8.16
N LEU A 82 0.26 0.16 8.31
CA LEU A 82 -0.61 1.04 7.52
C LEU A 82 -0.01 1.29 6.13
N ASN A 83 -0.90 1.38 5.15
CA ASN A 83 -0.58 1.64 3.75
C ASN A 83 -1.43 2.79 3.20
N PHE A 84 -1.00 3.38 2.09
CA PHE A 84 -1.65 4.53 1.45
C PHE A 84 -3.14 4.30 1.15
N ILE A 85 -3.54 3.05 0.86
CA ILE A 85 -4.94 2.72 0.55
C ILE A 85 -5.86 2.74 1.78
N ASP A 86 -5.32 2.53 2.98
CA ASP A 86 -6.12 2.32 4.20
C ASP A 86 -6.96 3.54 4.59
N PRO A 87 -6.43 4.79 4.59
CA PRO A 87 -7.25 5.98 4.79
C PRO A 87 -8.37 6.11 3.75
N GLY A 88 -8.08 5.79 2.48
CA GLY A 88 -9.08 5.80 1.43
C GLY A 88 -10.21 4.80 1.68
N LEU A 89 -9.88 3.60 2.12
CA LEU A 89 -10.89 2.57 2.46
C LEU A 89 -11.75 3.01 3.64
N MET A 90 -11.15 3.62 4.66
CA MET A 90 -11.85 4.11 5.85
C MET A 90 -12.74 5.31 5.54
N ARG A 91 -12.22 6.33 4.83
CA ARG A 91 -12.98 7.54 4.48
C ARG A 91 -14.02 7.31 3.40
N GLY A 92 -13.77 6.37 2.50
CA GLY A 92 -14.68 5.97 1.45
C GLY A 92 -15.09 7.12 0.52
N PRO A 93 -14.18 7.76 -0.23
CA PRO A 93 -14.58 8.73 -1.25
C PRO A 93 -15.48 8.05 -2.29
N ILE A 94 -16.43 8.82 -2.87
CA ILE A 94 -17.49 8.30 -3.76
C ILE A 94 -16.98 7.28 -4.81
N PRO A 95 -15.89 7.54 -5.56
CA PRO A 95 -15.40 6.58 -6.53
C PRO A 95 -15.02 5.23 -5.92
N LEU A 96 -14.46 5.23 -4.70
CA LEU A 96 -14.06 4.01 -4.02
C LEU A 96 -15.28 3.26 -3.45
N ARG A 97 -16.33 3.98 -3.02
CA ARG A 97 -17.58 3.37 -2.54
C ARG A 97 -18.29 2.52 -3.60
N LEU A 98 -18.12 2.81 -4.87
CA LEU A 98 -18.65 1.97 -5.95
C LEU A 98 -18.13 0.54 -5.88
N MET A 99 -16.89 0.36 -5.39
CA MET A 99 -16.24 -0.93 -5.24
C MET A 99 -16.41 -1.52 -3.84
N THR A 100 -16.33 -0.67 -2.81
CA THR A 100 -16.26 -1.08 -1.40
C THR A 100 -17.61 -1.08 -0.70
N GLY A 101 -18.67 -0.50 -1.30
CA GLY A 101 -20.03 -0.39 -0.76
C GLY A 101 -20.50 1.05 -0.70
N LEU A 102 -21.68 1.34 -1.24
CA LEU A 102 -22.16 2.72 -1.45
C LEU A 102 -22.43 3.46 -0.13
N ARG A 103 -23.15 2.83 0.79
CA ARG A 103 -23.57 3.44 2.06
C ARG A 103 -22.64 3.05 3.19
N LYS A 104 -22.30 1.77 3.26
CA LYS A 104 -21.45 1.18 4.30
C LYS A 104 -20.36 0.32 3.63
N PRO A 105 -19.17 0.19 4.24
CA PRO A 105 -18.14 -0.69 3.72
C PRO A 105 -18.63 -2.15 3.76
N LYS A 106 -18.60 -2.85 2.63
CA LYS A 106 -18.98 -4.29 2.55
C LYS A 106 -18.13 -5.15 3.49
N LYS A 107 -16.85 -4.79 3.64
CA LYS A 107 -15.92 -5.39 4.59
C LYS A 107 -15.57 -4.35 5.63
N ALA A 108 -15.92 -4.63 6.86
CA ALA A 108 -15.73 -3.73 7.98
C ALA A 108 -14.30 -3.76 8.58
N ARG A 109 -13.33 -4.19 7.81
CA ARG A 109 -11.92 -4.37 8.22
C ARG A 109 -10.99 -4.11 7.04
N PHE A 110 -9.74 -3.73 7.30
CA PHE A 110 -8.69 -3.54 6.30
C PHE A 110 -7.33 -4.04 6.82
N GLY A 111 -6.27 -3.74 6.09
CA GLY A 111 -4.90 -4.19 6.33
C GLY A 111 -4.50 -5.28 5.34
N ASN A 112 -3.26 -5.17 4.86
CA ASN A 112 -2.70 -6.09 3.86
C ASN A 112 -1.36 -6.68 4.31
N ASP A 113 -0.46 -5.87 4.89
CA ASP A 113 0.84 -6.32 5.38
C ASP A 113 0.68 -7.08 6.69
N LEU A 114 1.44 -8.14 6.85
CA LEU A 114 1.56 -8.85 8.12
C LEU A 114 2.93 -9.52 8.28
N ALA A 115 3.32 -9.73 9.52
CA ALA A 115 4.28 -10.75 9.94
C ALA A 115 3.75 -11.45 11.19
N GLY A 116 4.05 -12.73 11.33
CA GLY A 116 3.57 -13.52 12.45
C GLY A 116 3.99 -14.97 12.35
N GLN A 117 3.37 -15.81 13.15
CA GLN A 117 3.62 -17.23 13.21
C GLN A 117 2.47 -18.02 12.62
N VAL A 118 2.77 -19.04 11.85
CA VAL A 118 1.77 -19.95 11.30
C VAL A 118 1.11 -20.70 12.46
N GLU A 119 -0.20 -20.60 12.56
CA GLU A 119 -1.05 -21.28 13.54
C GLU A 119 -1.59 -22.58 12.98
N ALA A 120 -2.13 -22.52 11.76
CA ALA A 120 -2.70 -23.66 11.06
C ALA A 120 -2.58 -23.50 9.54
N VAL A 121 -2.66 -24.60 8.82
CA VAL A 121 -2.57 -24.63 7.36
C VAL A 121 -3.73 -25.42 6.77
N GLY A 122 -4.24 -24.99 5.61
CA GLY A 122 -5.21 -25.76 4.82
C GLY A 122 -4.56 -27.00 4.19
N LYS A 123 -5.39 -27.98 3.83
CA LYS A 123 -4.90 -29.32 3.36
C LYS A 123 -4.05 -29.29 2.10
N ASN A 124 -4.17 -28.25 1.27
CA ASN A 124 -3.41 -28.10 0.03
C ASN A 124 -2.15 -27.24 0.19
N VAL A 125 -1.89 -26.70 1.38
CA VAL A 125 -0.68 -25.92 1.68
C VAL A 125 0.49 -26.87 1.87
N THR A 126 1.58 -26.61 1.17
CA THR A 126 2.78 -27.48 1.16
C THR A 126 4.06 -26.79 1.61
N LYS A 127 4.08 -25.46 1.57
CA LYS A 127 5.31 -24.66 1.83
C LYS A 127 5.50 -24.24 3.28
N PHE A 128 4.45 -24.34 4.09
CA PHE A 128 4.45 -23.88 5.48
C PHE A 128 3.85 -24.90 6.41
N LYS A 129 4.27 -24.86 7.67
CA LYS A 129 3.75 -25.67 8.77
C LYS A 129 3.52 -24.81 10.01
N PRO A 130 2.67 -25.24 10.96
CA PRO A 130 2.53 -24.58 12.25
C PRO A 130 3.87 -24.33 12.92
N GLY A 131 4.04 -23.13 13.48
CA GLY A 131 5.28 -22.68 14.11
C GLY A 131 6.22 -21.88 13.20
N ASP A 132 6.08 -21.96 11.87
CA ASP A 132 6.92 -21.18 10.96
C ASP A 132 6.68 -19.66 11.15
N GLU A 133 7.76 -18.89 11.20
CA GLU A 133 7.71 -17.42 11.20
C GLU A 133 7.65 -16.91 9.75
N VAL A 134 6.60 -16.17 9.43
CA VAL A 134 6.31 -15.74 8.06
C VAL A 134 5.99 -14.25 7.99
N PHE A 135 6.17 -13.68 6.80
CA PHE A 135 5.66 -12.36 6.48
C PHE A 135 5.14 -12.30 5.04
N GLY A 136 4.35 -11.29 4.75
CA GLY A 136 3.83 -11.07 3.41
C GLY A 136 2.49 -10.33 3.39
N VAL A 137 1.62 -10.75 2.48
CA VAL A 137 0.29 -10.17 2.26
C VAL A 137 -0.79 -11.11 2.79
N GLY A 138 -1.56 -10.60 3.74
CA GLY A 138 -2.79 -11.22 4.22
C GLY A 138 -4.02 -10.42 3.84
N ARG A 139 -5.13 -10.82 4.41
CA ARG A 139 -6.38 -10.06 4.32
C ARG A 139 -6.85 -9.68 5.72
N LEU A 140 -7.17 -8.37 5.90
CA LEU A 140 -7.75 -7.90 7.16
C LEU A 140 -6.78 -8.09 8.33
N THR A 141 -5.54 -7.68 8.13
CA THR A 141 -4.39 -8.01 8.98
C THR A 141 -4.30 -7.20 10.28
N LEU A 142 -5.14 -6.17 10.47
CA LEU A 142 -5.25 -5.44 11.74
C LEU A 142 -6.11 -6.23 12.73
N ALA A 143 -5.64 -7.41 13.11
CA ALA A 143 -6.33 -8.39 13.96
C ALA A 143 -5.31 -9.36 14.59
N GLU A 144 -5.74 -10.11 15.62
CA GLU A 144 -4.88 -11.13 16.25
C GLU A 144 -4.58 -12.31 15.32
N TYR A 145 -5.50 -12.63 14.40
CA TYR A 145 -5.32 -13.68 13.39
C TYR A 145 -5.77 -13.21 12.02
N ALA A 146 -5.05 -13.66 11.00
CA ALA A 146 -5.40 -13.39 9.61
C ALA A 146 -5.13 -14.60 8.71
N CYS A 147 -5.97 -14.79 7.70
CA CYS A 147 -5.71 -15.78 6.66
C CYS A 147 -4.98 -15.16 5.48
N ALA A 148 -3.98 -15.88 4.97
CA ALA A 148 -3.26 -15.52 3.76
C ALA A 148 -3.18 -16.70 2.80
N SER A 149 -3.02 -16.42 1.49
CA SER A 149 -2.67 -17.44 0.52
C SER A 149 -1.22 -17.85 0.69
N GLU A 150 -0.90 -19.12 0.51
CA GLU A 150 0.48 -19.61 0.48
C GLU A 150 1.39 -18.79 -0.45
N ARG A 151 0.88 -18.34 -1.59
CA ARG A 151 1.63 -17.50 -2.55
C ARG A 151 1.89 -16.07 -2.06
N GLY A 152 1.18 -15.63 -1.06
CA GLY A 152 1.34 -14.29 -0.47
C GLY A 152 2.35 -14.23 0.66
N LEU A 153 3.01 -15.32 0.98
CA LEU A 153 3.88 -15.48 2.15
C LEU A 153 5.28 -15.98 1.80
N VAL A 154 6.25 -15.61 2.63
CA VAL A 154 7.60 -16.19 2.69
C VAL A 154 8.06 -16.36 4.13
N ILE A 155 9.03 -17.24 4.37
CA ILE A 155 9.68 -17.38 5.68
C ILE A 155 10.40 -16.08 6.02
N LYS A 156 10.24 -15.63 7.26
CA LYS A 156 10.91 -14.45 7.80
C LYS A 156 12.40 -14.77 8.01
N PRO A 157 13.34 -13.95 7.49
CA PRO A 157 14.75 -14.12 7.79
C PRO A 157 15.03 -13.97 9.29
N ALA A 158 15.97 -14.74 9.82
CA ALA A 158 16.30 -14.75 11.25
C ALA A 158 16.84 -13.39 11.75
N ASN A 159 17.53 -12.65 10.87
CA ASN A 159 18.09 -11.32 11.17
C ASN A 159 17.08 -10.17 11.07
N VAL A 160 15.81 -10.45 10.81
CA VAL A 160 14.74 -9.45 10.62
C VAL A 160 13.74 -9.57 11.76
N THR A 161 13.38 -8.46 12.41
CA THR A 161 12.34 -8.46 13.45
C THR A 161 10.93 -8.59 12.86
N PHE A 162 9.92 -8.91 13.68
CA PHE A 162 8.54 -8.96 13.22
C PHE A 162 8.05 -7.58 12.77
N GLU A 163 8.46 -6.51 13.45
CA GLU A 163 8.11 -5.13 13.10
C GLU A 163 8.65 -4.76 11.71
N GLN A 164 9.90 -5.12 11.44
CA GLN A 164 10.50 -4.92 10.13
C GLN A 164 9.79 -5.76 9.06
N ALA A 165 9.56 -7.04 9.32
CA ALA A 165 8.93 -7.96 8.38
C ALA A 165 7.47 -7.56 8.06
N GLY A 166 6.71 -7.14 9.07
CA GLY A 166 5.28 -6.80 8.95
C GLY A 166 4.98 -5.50 8.22
N CYS A 167 5.98 -4.79 7.73
CA CYS A 167 5.79 -3.54 7.02
C CYS A 167 6.39 -3.51 5.60
N VAL A 168 6.81 -4.67 5.09
CA VAL A 168 7.56 -4.78 3.83
C VAL A 168 6.67 -4.93 2.61
N ALA A 169 5.69 -5.84 2.66
CA ALA A 169 5.13 -6.44 1.46
C ALA A 169 4.56 -5.41 0.49
N TRP A 170 3.60 -4.60 0.90
CA TRP A 170 2.94 -3.68 -0.03
C TRP A 170 3.85 -2.55 -0.51
N ALA A 171 4.58 -1.91 0.40
CA ALA A 171 5.50 -0.83 0.05
C ALA A 171 6.71 -1.34 -0.75
N GLY A 172 7.25 -2.50 -0.37
CA GLY A 172 8.34 -3.17 -1.07
C GLY A 172 7.95 -3.61 -2.48
N PHE A 173 6.76 -4.22 -2.67
CA PHE A 173 6.25 -4.53 -4.02
C PHE A 173 6.12 -3.28 -4.88
N THR A 174 5.55 -2.21 -4.33
CA THR A 174 5.38 -0.96 -5.06
C THR A 174 6.74 -0.41 -5.51
N ALA A 175 7.73 -0.39 -4.63
CA ALA A 175 9.07 0.06 -4.96
C ALA A 175 9.76 -0.84 -5.99
N LEU A 176 9.79 -2.16 -5.75
CA LEU A 176 10.48 -3.13 -6.60
C LEU A 176 9.87 -3.17 -8.00
N GLN A 177 8.55 -3.35 -8.11
CA GLN A 177 7.85 -3.43 -9.40
C GLN A 177 7.93 -2.11 -10.17
N GLY A 178 7.92 -0.97 -9.48
CA GLY A 178 8.12 0.33 -10.10
C GLY A 178 9.52 0.48 -10.69
N LEU A 179 10.56 0.11 -9.95
CA LEU A 179 11.94 0.14 -10.45
C LEU A 179 12.14 -0.86 -11.61
N GLN A 180 11.55 -2.05 -11.54
CA GLN A 180 11.54 -3.04 -12.64
C GLN A 180 10.80 -2.50 -13.87
N THR A 181 9.66 -1.84 -13.69
CA THR A 181 8.93 -1.15 -14.78
C THR A 181 9.80 -0.08 -15.45
N GLY A 182 10.61 0.61 -14.65
CA GLY A 182 11.61 1.57 -15.09
C GLY A 182 12.87 0.94 -15.69
N LYS A 183 12.96 -0.39 -15.73
CA LYS A 183 14.11 -1.15 -16.24
C LYS A 183 15.41 -0.78 -15.52
N ILE A 184 15.35 -0.75 -14.18
CA ILE A 184 16.51 -0.47 -13.35
C ILE A 184 17.71 -1.34 -13.72
N ALA A 185 18.89 -0.75 -13.82
CA ALA A 185 20.16 -1.44 -14.09
C ALA A 185 21.33 -0.77 -13.35
N ALA A 186 22.39 -1.52 -13.13
CA ALA A 186 23.61 -1.01 -12.52
C ALA A 186 24.21 0.16 -13.32
N GLY A 187 24.73 1.17 -12.62
CA GLY A 187 25.33 2.36 -13.18
C GLY A 187 24.35 3.43 -13.68
N GLN A 188 23.03 3.16 -13.65
CA GLN A 188 22.03 4.19 -14.00
C GLN A 188 21.96 5.28 -12.92
N LYS A 189 21.67 6.51 -13.36
CA LYS A 189 21.30 7.63 -12.50
C LYS A 189 19.80 7.62 -12.28
N VAL A 190 19.41 7.40 -11.03
CA VAL A 190 18.00 7.23 -10.62
C VAL A 190 17.59 8.35 -9.69
N LEU A 191 16.52 9.08 -10.03
CA LEU A 191 15.89 10.03 -9.13
C LEU A 191 14.64 9.40 -8.50
N ILE A 192 14.52 9.50 -7.16
CA ILE A 192 13.37 9.02 -6.40
C ILE A 192 12.68 10.19 -5.75
N ASN A 193 11.51 10.58 -6.28
CA ASN A 193 10.68 11.63 -5.69
C ASN A 193 9.77 11.05 -4.60
N GLY A 194 9.83 11.65 -3.39
CA GLY A 194 9.16 11.14 -2.20
C GLY A 194 9.98 10.03 -1.49
N ALA A 195 11.30 10.14 -1.54
CA ALA A 195 12.27 9.15 -1.06
C ALA A 195 12.15 8.77 0.43
N SER A 196 11.60 9.64 1.26
CA SER A 196 11.51 9.46 2.71
C SER A 196 10.19 8.86 3.20
N GLY A 197 9.24 8.57 2.31
CA GLY A 197 7.98 7.92 2.65
C GLY A 197 8.09 6.39 2.65
N GLY A 198 6.99 5.69 3.01
CA GLY A 198 6.97 4.23 3.12
C GLY A 198 7.49 3.50 1.88
N VAL A 199 7.04 3.86 0.67
CA VAL A 199 7.52 3.29 -0.60
C VAL A 199 8.91 3.81 -0.96
N GLY A 200 9.15 5.11 -0.74
CA GLY A 200 10.40 5.77 -1.14
C GLY A 200 11.63 5.21 -0.44
N THR A 201 11.53 4.89 0.86
CA THR A 201 12.64 4.31 1.61
C THR A 201 13.05 2.92 1.11
N PHE A 202 12.10 2.12 0.64
CA PHE A 202 12.40 0.87 -0.07
C PHE A 202 12.99 1.14 -1.45
N ALA A 203 12.45 2.09 -2.20
CA ALA A 203 12.93 2.39 -3.55
C ALA A 203 14.39 2.83 -3.56
N VAL A 204 14.82 3.68 -2.60
CA VAL A 204 16.23 4.09 -2.44
C VAL A 204 17.12 2.86 -2.23
N GLN A 205 16.81 2.04 -1.22
CA GLN A 205 17.64 0.89 -0.85
C GLN A 205 17.66 -0.18 -1.95
N ILE A 206 16.51 -0.46 -2.57
CA ILE A 206 16.43 -1.42 -3.69
C ILE A 206 17.25 -0.90 -4.89
N ALA A 207 17.12 0.38 -5.27
CA ALA A 207 17.89 0.96 -6.35
C ALA A 207 19.41 0.87 -6.07
N LYS A 208 19.84 1.14 -4.84
CA LYS A 208 21.23 0.96 -4.41
C LYS A 208 21.67 -0.51 -4.50
N ALA A 209 20.82 -1.45 -4.07
CA ALA A 209 21.10 -2.88 -4.15
C ALA A 209 21.27 -3.37 -5.60
N PHE A 210 20.61 -2.72 -6.57
CA PHE A 210 20.76 -2.97 -8.00
C PHE A 210 21.94 -2.21 -8.63
N GLY A 211 22.74 -1.47 -7.84
CA GLY A 211 23.96 -0.80 -8.29
C GLY A 211 23.73 0.56 -8.98
N ALA A 212 22.60 1.21 -8.74
CA ALA A 212 22.31 2.54 -9.26
C ALA A 212 22.97 3.66 -8.44
N GLU A 213 23.23 4.80 -9.08
CA GLU A 213 23.51 6.09 -8.44
C GLU A 213 22.15 6.76 -8.11
N VAL A 214 21.85 6.96 -6.83
CA VAL A 214 20.52 7.38 -6.37
C VAL A 214 20.52 8.82 -5.90
N THR A 215 19.66 9.64 -6.51
CA THR A 215 19.28 10.97 -6.03
C THR A 215 17.91 10.89 -5.35
N ALA A 216 17.86 11.16 -4.06
CA ALA A 216 16.64 11.17 -3.25
C ALA A 216 16.07 12.59 -3.15
N VAL A 217 14.75 12.74 -3.37
CA VAL A 217 14.04 14.01 -3.17
C VAL A 217 13.16 13.91 -1.93
N CYS A 218 13.41 14.79 -0.95
CA CYS A 218 12.66 14.84 0.32
C CYS A 218 12.64 16.26 0.88
N ASN A 219 12.01 16.50 2.03
CA ASN A 219 12.08 17.78 2.74
C ASN A 219 13.30 17.85 3.67
N THR A 220 13.61 19.08 4.16
CA THR A 220 14.75 19.36 5.04
C THR A 220 14.87 18.38 6.21
N GLY A 221 13.79 18.12 6.91
CA GLY A 221 13.80 17.28 8.12
C GLY A 221 14.03 15.78 7.86
N LYS A 222 14.17 15.38 6.57
CA LYS A 222 14.33 13.97 6.17
C LYS A 222 15.60 13.71 5.34
N VAL A 223 16.46 14.73 5.19
CA VAL A 223 17.71 14.65 4.42
C VAL A 223 18.65 13.60 4.99
N ASP A 224 18.84 13.59 6.32
CA ASP A 224 19.72 12.63 6.98
C ASP A 224 19.22 11.20 6.88
N LEU A 225 17.90 11.01 6.95
CA LEU A 225 17.29 9.69 6.67
C LEU A 225 17.60 9.25 5.24
N ALA A 226 17.43 10.11 4.24
CA ALA A 226 17.69 9.74 2.85
C ALA A 226 19.15 9.32 2.64
N ARG A 227 20.10 10.01 3.27
CA ARG A 227 21.53 9.63 3.26
C ARG A 227 21.79 8.31 3.98
N SER A 228 21.21 8.11 5.16
CA SER A 228 21.44 6.91 5.99
C SER A 228 20.95 5.63 5.33
N ILE A 229 19.93 5.72 4.44
CA ILE A 229 19.44 4.56 3.67
C ILE A 229 20.14 4.39 2.32
N GLY A 230 21.22 5.15 2.05
CA GLY A 230 22.12 4.92 0.95
C GLY A 230 21.93 5.83 -0.28
N ALA A 231 21.18 6.93 -0.20
CA ALA A 231 21.15 7.91 -1.29
C ALA A 231 22.53 8.58 -1.48
N ASP A 232 23.03 8.59 -2.72
CA ASP A 232 24.30 9.23 -3.07
C ASP A 232 24.15 10.75 -3.06
N HIS A 233 22.99 11.25 -3.52
CA HIS A 233 22.63 12.66 -3.56
C HIS A 233 21.26 12.88 -2.95
N VAL A 234 21.08 14.04 -2.30
CA VAL A 234 19.78 14.40 -1.71
C VAL A 234 19.43 15.81 -2.12
N ILE A 235 18.24 15.97 -2.69
CA ILE A 235 17.63 17.25 -3.04
C ILE A 235 16.54 17.57 -2.04
N ASP A 236 16.69 18.72 -1.37
CA ASP A 236 15.68 19.26 -0.48
C ASP A 236 14.68 20.12 -1.28
N TYR A 237 13.51 19.55 -1.58
CA TYR A 237 12.50 20.22 -2.41
C TYR A 237 11.93 21.51 -1.79
N THR A 238 12.20 21.76 -0.50
CA THR A 238 11.79 23.01 0.16
C THR A 238 12.73 24.18 -0.15
N LYS A 239 13.92 23.86 -0.68
CA LYS A 239 14.96 24.84 -1.01
C LYS A 239 15.21 24.98 -2.50
N GLU A 240 15.03 23.90 -3.24
CA GLU A 240 15.30 23.87 -4.67
C GLU A 240 14.29 23.01 -5.45
N ASP A 241 13.99 23.41 -6.66
CA ASP A 241 13.14 22.66 -7.57
C ASP A 241 14.01 21.65 -8.38
N PHE A 242 13.91 20.37 -8.03
CA PHE A 242 14.68 19.31 -8.69
C PHE A 242 14.44 19.24 -10.20
N THR A 243 13.29 19.72 -10.70
CA THR A 243 12.98 19.70 -12.15
C THR A 243 13.75 20.76 -12.95
N ARG A 244 14.46 21.65 -12.26
CA ARG A 244 15.34 22.65 -12.86
C ARG A 244 16.83 22.28 -12.78
N SER A 245 17.15 21.10 -12.23
CA SER A 245 18.52 20.60 -12.18
C SER A 245 19.10 20.39 -13.58
N GLU A 246 20.41 20.65 -13.73
CA GLU A 246 21.17 20.31 -14.94
C GLU A 246 21.42 18.80 -15.03
N GLN A 247 21.36 18.09 -13.91
CA GLN A 247 21.52 16.65 -13.87
C GLN A 247 20.41 15.97 -14.67
N ARG A 248 20.78 14.92 -15.41
CA ARG A 248 19.85 14.08 -16.18
C ARG A 248 19.82 12.68 -15.58
N TYR A 249 18.64 12.07 -15.57
CA TYR A 249 18.36 10.78 -14.97
C TYR A 249 17.89 9.77 -16.01
N ASP A 250 18.38 8.55 -15.90
CA ASP A 250 17.96 7.44 -16.76
C ASP A 250 16.59 6.91 -16.31
N LEU A 251 16.34 6.98 -15.00
CA LEU A 251 15.10 6.58 -14.39
C LEU A 251 14.64 7.63 -13.37
N ILE A 252 13.40 8.06 -13.48
CA ILE A 252 12.70 8.80 -12.42
C ILE A 252 11.62 7.89 -11.85
N PHE A 253 11.72 7.56 -10.56
CA PHE A 253 10.66 6.92 -9.80
C PHE A 253 9.89 8.00 -9.05
N ASP A 254 8.72 8.40 -9.58
CA ASP A 254 7.92 9.50 -9.03
C ASP A 254 6.76 8.96 -8.20
N ASN A 255 6.96 8.91 -6.88
CA ASN A 255 5.97 8.45 -5.92
C ASN A 255 5.02 9.56 -5.44
N VAL A 256 5.23 10.82 -5.85
CA VAL A 256 4.42 11.99 -5.48
C VAL A 256 3.56 12.47 -6.63
N CYS A 257 4.12 12.50 -7.83
CA CYS A 257 3.46 12.92 -9.07
C CYS A 257 2.89 14.36 -9.03
N ASN A 258 3.63 15.29 -8.43
CA ASN A 258 3.22 16.69 -8.27
C ASN A 258 3.75 17.64 -9.37
N HIS A 259 4.51 17.13 -10.34
CA HIS A 259 5.06 17.90 -11.45
C HIS A 259 4.43 17.51 -12.79
N SER A 260 4.51 18.40 -13.78
CA SER A 260 4.02 18.15 -15.14
C SER A 260 4.95 17.20 -15.93
N ARG A 261 4.45 16.63 -17.03
CA ARG A 261 5.27 15.85 -17.95
C ARG A 261 6.47 16.65 -18.48
N ALA A 262 6.24 17.93 -18.84
CA ALA A 262 7.29 18.79 -19.40
C ALA A 262 8.44 19.02 -18.40
N GLU A 263 8.13 19.22 -17.13
CA GLU A 263 9.11 19.40 -16.06
C GLU A 263 9.93 18.14 -15.85
N ARG A 264 9.29 16.97 -15.74
CA ARG A 264 10.00 15.68 -15.63
C ARG A 264 10.85 15.37 -16.87
N SER A 265 10.36 15.71 -18.08
CA SER A 265 11.10 15.49 -19.33
C SER A 265 12.41 16.27 -19.42
N ARG A 266 12.47 17.46 -18.78
CA ARG A 266 13.69 18.27 -18.77
C ARG A 266 14.87 17.58 -18.09
N ILE A 267 14.61 16.80 -17.07
CA ILE A 267 15.62 16.12 -16.27
C ILE A 267 15.78 14.62 -16.62
N LEU A 268 15.07 14.11 -17.61
CA LEU A 268 15.29 12.78 -18.17
C LEU A 268 16.39 12.81 -19.24
N THR A 269 17.17 11.75 -19.30
CA THR A 269 18.03 11.47 -20.48
C THR A 269 17.16 11.28 -21.74
N PRO A 270 17.72 11.36 -22.95
CA PRO A 270 16.94 11.21 -24.20
C PRO A 270 16.13 9.91 -24.30
N ASN A 271 16.60 8.83 -23.67
CA ASN A 271 15.93 7.51 -23.63
C ASN A 271 15.42 7.16 -22.22
N GLY A 272 15.39 8.13 -21.32
CA GLY A 272 15.04 7.95 -19.92
C GLY A 272 13.57 7.54 -19.72
N ILE A 273 13.31 6.88 -18.59
CA ILE A 273 11.98 6.39 -18.20
C ILE A 273 11.54 7.11 -16.93
N CYS A 274 10.34 7.63 -16.93
CA CYS A 274 9.66 8.11 -15.71
C CYS A 274 8.55 7.14 -15.32
N VAL A 275 8.67 6.55 -14.14
CA VAL A 275 7.64 5.67 -13.57
C VAL A 275 6.77 6.49 -12.63
N LEU A 276 5.49 6.57 -12.95
CA LEU A 276 4.48 7.32 -12.21
C LEU A 276 3.82 6.37 -11.20
N ALA A 277 4.37 6.31 -9.99
CA ALA A 277 3.97 5.40 -8.93
C ALA A 277 2.91 5.98 -8.00
N GLY A 278 2.82 7.30 -7.91
CA GLY A 278 1.94 8.01 -6.98
C GLY A 278 0.72 8.63 -7.64
N ILE A 279 -0.28 8.90 -6.82
CA ILE A 279 -1.45 9.74 -7.14
C ILE A 279 -1.54 10.96 -6.20
N GLY A 280 -0.46 11.25 -5.47
CA GLY A 280 -0.36 12.22 -4.38
C GLY A 280 0.05 11.56 -3.07
N GLY A 281 0.75 12.28 -2.19
CA GLY A 281 1.12 11.79 -0.86
C GLY A 281 -0.09 11.60 0.06
N ALA A 282 0.07 10.83 1.15
CA ALA A 282 -0.87 10.81 2.26
C ALA A 282 -1.11 12.25 2.76
N GLY A 283 -2.35 12.61 3.04
CA GLY A 283 -2.72 13.97 3.43
C GLY A 283 -2.95 14.97 2.28
N GLN A 284 -2.58 14.63 1.03
CA GLN A 284 -2.77 15.51 -0.14
C GLN A 284 -3.97 15.05 -0.99
N HIS A 285 -5.17 15.29 -0.50
CA HIS A 285 -6.42 14.89 -1.22
C HIS A 285 -6.81 15.87 -2.33
N GLU A 286 -6.36 17.13 -2.25
CA GLU A 286 -6.66 18.13 -3.27
C GLU A 286 -5.91 17.85 -4.58
N GLY A 287 -6.62 17.97 -5.69
CA GLY A 287 -6.04 17.80 -7.03
C GLY A 287 -5.71 16.36 -7.46
N GLN A 288 -6.07 15.33 -6.70
CA GLN A 288 -5.77 13.92 -7.07
C GLN A 288 -6.33 13.54 -8.45
N LEU A 289 -7.57 13.93 -8.76
CA LEU A 289 -8.17 13.65 -10.08
C LEU A 289 -7.40 14.33 -11.22
N ALA A 290 -6.96 15.58 -11.00
CA ALA A 290 -6.15 16.30 -11.98
C ALA A 290 -4.77 15.62 -12.18
N ARG A 291 -4.15 15.12 -11.11
CA ARG A 291 -2.88 14.38 -11.17
C ARG A 291 -3.04 13.05 -11.91
N ILE A 292 -4.10 12.28 -11.63
CA ILE A 292 -4.42 11.05 -12.35
C ILE A 292 -4.61 11.35 -13.84
N GLY A 293 -5.41 12.35 -14.18
CA GLY A 293 -5.62 12.78 -15.58
C GLY A 293 -4.33 13.23 -16.26
N GLY A 294 -3.48 13.98 -15.55
CA GLY A 294 -2.16 14.39 -16.01
C GLY A 294 -1.22 13.22 -16.27
N ASN A 295 -1.19 12.23 -15.38
CA ASN A 295 -0.39 11.02 -15.52
C ASN A 295 -0.84 10.16 -16.71
N ILE A 296 -2.15 9.95 -16.87
CA ILE A 296 -2.71 9.24 -18.05
C ILE A 296 -2.32 9.97 -19.34
N LYS A 297 -2.46 11.30 -19.38
CA LYS A 297 -2.07 12.11 -20.54
C LYS A 297 -0.57 12.00 -20.85
N ALA A 298 0.29 12.03 -19.83
CA ALA A 298 1.73 11.84 -19.94
C ALA A 298 2.08 10.45 -20.49
N PHE A 299 1.44 9.40 -19.96
CA PHE A 299 1.60 8.02 -20.44
C PHE A 299 1.22 7.88 -21.91
N LEU A 300 0.03 8.34 -22.31
CA LEU A 300 -0.43 8.23 -23.70
C LEU A 300 0.48 9.01 -24.66
N ALA A 301 0.86 10.24 -24.32
CA ALA A 301 1.72 11.07 -25.14
C ALA A 301 3.15 10.51 -25.28
N SER A 302 3.62 9.72 -24.31
CA SER A 302 4.95 9.13 -24.35
C SER A 302 5.11 7.99 -25.37
N ARG A 303 3.99 7.45 -25.89
CA ARG A 303 4.04 6.39 -26.93
C ARG A 303 4.80 6.82 -28.20
N PHE A 304 4.74 8.11 -28.51
CA PHE A 304 5.39 8.73 -29.68
C PHE A 304 6.70 9.46 -29.34
N SER A 305 7.23 9.26 -28.11
CA SER A 305 8.46 9.89 -27.61
C SER A 305 9.54 8.84 -27.33
N ARG A 306 10.82 9.24 -27.41
CA ARG A 306 11.95 8.42 -26.93
C ARG A 306 11.89 8.27 -25.40
N GLN A 307 11.65 9.37 -24.69
CA GLN A 307 11.39 9.34 -23.25
C GLN A 307 10.06 8.64 -22.97
N LYS A 308 10.04 7.73 -22.00
CA LYS A 308 8.85 6.95 -21.67
C LYS A 308 8.29 7.37 -20.32
N PHE A 309 6.97 7.47 -20.26
CA PHE A 309 6.23 7.63 -18.99
C PHE A 309 5.42 6.36 -18.78
N GLN A 310 5.72 5.65 -17.71
CA GLN A 310 5.12 4.35 -17.39
C GLN A 310 4.22 4.48 -16.19
N MET A 311 3.08 3.81 -16.25
CA MET A 311 2.20 3.57 -15.11
C MET A 311 2.11 2.07 -14.87
N TYR A 312 1.99 1.65 -13.63
CA TYR A 312 1.83 0.24 -13.28
C TYR A 312 0.87 0.09 -12.11
N GLY A 313 0.32 -1.11 -11.96
CA GLY A 313 -0.45 -1.50 -10.79
C GLY A 313 0.35 -2.49 -9.96
N THR A 314 0.46 -2.23 -8.66
CA THR A 314 1.11 -3.15 -7.72
C THR A 314 0.32 -4.45 -7.63
N THR A 315 1.00 -5.57 -7.78
CA THR A 315 0.42 -6.91 -7.73
C THR A 315 1.17 -7.79 -6.73
N THR A 316 0.45 -8.70 -6.08
CA THR A 316 1.08 -9.68 -5.20
C THR A 316 1.70 -10.79 -6.04
N LYS A 317 3.03 -10.82 -6.11
CA LYS A 317 3.82 -11.86 -6.77
C LYS A 317 4.77 -12.49 -5.78
N GLN A 318 4.76 -13.81 -5.68
CA GLN A 318 5.62 -14.53 -4.75
C GLN A 318 7.10 -14.30 -5.07
N GLU A 319 7.44 -14.24 -6.35
CA GLU A 319 8.82 -14.02 -6.82
C GLU A 319 9.37 -12.68 -6.31
N ASP A 320 8.57 -11.62 -6.36
CA ASP A 320 8.98 -10.31 -5.86
C ASP A 320 9.14 -10.31 -4.33
N LEU A 321 8.27 -11.05 -3.62
CA LEU A 321 8.38 -11.19 -2.16
C LEU A 321 9.65 -11.98 -1.76
N VAL A 322 10.03 -12.97 -2.56
CA VAL A 322 11.30 -13.70 -2.40
C VAL A 322 12.49 -12.76 -2.60
N VAL A 323 12.48 -11.92 -3.64
CA VAL A 323 13.54 -10.90 -3.86
C VAL A 323 13.66 -9.96 -2.65
N LEU A 324 12.53 -9.46 -2.13
CA LEU A 324 12.52 -8.57 -0.96
C LEU A 324 13.08 -9.28 0.28
N ARG A 325 12.66 -10.54 0.53
CA ARG A 325 13.20 -11.39 1.60
C ARG A 325 14.71 -11.53 1.49
N ASP A 326 15.22 -11.85 0.32
CA ASP A 326 16.65 -12.09 0.09
C ASP A 326 17.48 -10.81 0.24
N LEU A 327 16.95 -9.67 -0.20
CA LEU A 327 17.57 -8.36 0.04
C LEU A 327 17.64 -8.01 1.53
N MET A 328 16.59 -8.35 2.30
CA MET A 328 16.58 -8.15 3.75
C MET A 328 17.51 -9.11 4.46
N ALA A 329 17.52 -10.39 4.08
CA ALA A 329 18.42 -11.40 4.63
C ALA A 329 19.91 -11.00 4.41
N ALA A 330 20.21 -10.40 3.25
CA ALA A 330 21.55 -9.89 2.92
C ALA A 330 21.87 -8.52 3.56
N GLY A 331 20.98 -7.92 4.34
CA GLY A 331 21.16 -6.60 4.93
C GLY A 331 21.16 -5.43 3.92
N LYS A 332 20.80 -5.68 2.66
CA LYS A 332 20.76 -4.65 1.61
C LYS A 332 19.52 -3.78 1.67
N VAL A 333 18.46 -4.26 2.28
CA VAL A 333 17.22 -3.53 2.55
C VAL A 333 16.85 -3.71 4.01
N THR A 334 16.76 -2.61 4.74
CA THR A 334 16.28 -2.55 6.12
C THR A 334 15.04 -1.66 6.14
N PRO A 335 13.86 -2.19 6.50
CA PRO A 335 12.65 -1.39 6.58
C PRO A 335 12.79 -0.23 7.57
N VAL A 336 12.46 0.96 7.13
CA VAL A 336 12.47 2.16 7.99
C VAL A 336 11.12 2.26 8.68
N ILE A 337 11.13 2.13 10.01
CA ILE A 337 9.94 2.28 10.86
C ILE A 337 10.00 3.66 11.51
N ASP A 338 8.95 4.45 11.30
CA ASP A 338 8.82 5.77 11.90
C ASP A 338 8.23 5.68 13.30
N ARG A 339 7.07 5.02 13.41
CA ARG A 339 6.37 4.81 14.68
C ARG A 339 5.73 3.45 14.75
N THR A 340 5.62 2.96 15.99
CA THR A 340 4.91 1.73 16.32
C THR A 340 3.77 2.05 17.27
N TYR A 341 2.59 1.47 17.01
CA TYR A 341 1.39 1.59 17.81
C TYR A 341 0.85 0.21 18.14
N LYS A 342 0.12 0.08 19.25
CA LYS A 342 -0.62 -1.14 19.57
C LYS A 342 -1.86 -1.27 18.70
N LEU A 343 -2.38 -2.48 18.54
CA LEU A 343 -3.63 -2.72 17.81
C LEU A 343 -4.79 -1.83 18.32
N SER A 344 -4.89 -1.64 19.62
CA SER A 344 -5.89 -0.75 20.26
C SER A 344 -5.73 0.73 19.90
N GLU A 345 -4.52 1.14 19.48
CA GLU A 345 -4.16 2.53 19.14
C GLU A 345 -4.26 2.80 17.62
N THR A 346 -4.84 1.88 16.85
CA THR A 346 -4.90 2.01 15.37
C THR A 346 -5.58 3.30 14.91
N ALA A 347 -6.57 3.82 15.66
CA ALA A 347 -7.21 5.08 15.32
C ALA A 347 -6.22 6.28 15.44
N GLU A 348 -5.37 6.28 16.44
CA GLU A 348 -4.30 7.28 16.63
C GLU A 348 -3.23 7.14 15.55
N ALA A 349 -2.78 5.91 15.29
CA ALA A 349 -1.85 5.61 14.20
C ALA A 349 -2.38 6.11 12.85
N MET A 350 -3.68 5.96 12.58
CA MET A 350 -4.31 6.43 11.36
C MET A 350 -4.36 7.96 11.27
N ARG A 351 -4.65 8.68 12.37
CA ARG A 351 -4.59 10.15 12.41
C ARG A 351 -3.19 10.64 12.07
N TYR A 352 -2.18 10.08 12.74
CA TYR A 352 -0.79 10.40 12.46
C TYR A 352 -0.40 10.11 11.00
N PHE A 353 -0.83 8.94 10.48
CA PHE A 353 -0.53 8.57 9.10
C PHE A 353 -1.15 9.54 8.08
N GLU A 354 -2.37 10.03 8.33
CA GLU A 354 -3.06 10.99 7.47
C GLU A 354 -2.43 12.38 7.45
N GLU A 355 -1.66 12.78 8.47
CA GLU A 355 -0.88 14.01 8.45
C GLU A 355 0.17 14.04 7.33
N GLY A 356 0.55 12.86 6.80
CA GLY A 356 1.48 12.74 5.68
C GLY A 356 2.94 13.03 6.02
N HIS A 357 3.29 13.06 7.31
CA HIS A 357 4.63 13.39 7.80
C HIS A 357 5.49 12.17 8.12
N ALA A 358 4.96 10.96 7.98
CA ALA A 358 5.67 9.73 8.31
C ALA A 358 7.04 9.62 7.60
N ARG A 359 8.03 9.12 8.35
CA ARG A 359 9.42 8.88 7.91
C ARG A 359 9.62 7.37 7.68
N GLY A 360 9.04 6.83 6.63
CA GLY A 360 8.99 5.39 6.39
C GLY A 360 7.62 4.80 6.72
N LYS A 361 7.59 3.69 7.46
CA LYS A 361 6.37 2.91 7.73
C LYS A 361 5.83 3.16 9.14
N VAL A 362 4.50 3.15 9.25
CA VAL A 362 3.77 3.14 10.53
C VAL A 362 3.32 1.71 10.79
N VAL A 363 3.76 1.15 11.91
CA VAL A 363 3.64 -0.25 12.28
C VAL A 363 2.61 -0.42 13.39
N ILE A 364 1.83 -1.49 13.32
CA ILE A 364 0.86 -1.89 14.34
C ILE A 364 1.32 -3.22 14.94
N THR A 365 1.65 -3.22 16.23
CA THR A 365 1.94 -4.44 16.98
C THR A 365 0.68 -5.05 17.56
N VAL A 366 0.59 -6.36 17.45
CA VAL A 366 -0.51 -7.14 17.98
C VAL A 366 -0.05 -7.85 19.24
N GLU A 367 -0.44 -7.33 20.41
CA GLU A 367 -0.16 -7.98 21.70
C GLU A 367 -0.94 -9.29 21.79
N GLN A 368 -0.27 -10.34 22.18
CA GLN A 368 -0.86 -11.65 22.41
C GLN A 368 -1.29 -11.75 23.88
N ASN A 369 -2.55 -12.05 24.15
CA ASN A 369 -2.95 -12.48 25.48
C ASN A 369 -2.35 -13.88 25.73
N GLU A 370 -1.27 -13.99 26.48
CA GLU A 370 -0.65 -15.28 26.88
C GLU A 370 -1.52 -16.10 27.86
N GLN A 371 -2.73 -15.63 28.22
CA GLN A 371 -3.54 -16.26 29.27
C GLN A 371 -4.40 -17.46 28.83
N ALA A 372 -4.28 -17.95 27.59
CA ALA A 372 -5.10 -19.09 27.13
C ALA A 372 -4.42 -20.46 27.16
N SER A 373 -3.17 -20.57 27.64
CA SER A 373 -2.41 -21.85 27.60
C SER A 373 -2.06 -22.44 28.96
N ILE A 374 -2.65 -21.97 30.08
CA ILE A 374 -2.50 -22.61 31.39
C ILE A 374 -3.85 -23.17 31.80
N GLY A 375 -4.20 -24.33 31.29
CA GLY A 375 -5.43 -25.01 31.67
C GLY A 375 -5.82 -26.17 30.74
N GLN A 376 -4.94 -27.14 30.60
CA GLN A 376 -5.29 -28.53 30.30
C GLN A 376 -4.27 -29.46 30.97
#